data_a3de4da3050f8e41295cd615ecbe4590
#
_entry.id   a3de4da3050f8e41295cd615ecbe4590
#
_cell.length_a   1.000
_cell.length_b   1.000
_cell.length_c   1.000
_cell.angle_alpha   90.00
_cell.angle_beta   90.00
_cell.angle_gamma   90.00
#
_symmetry.space_group_name_H-M   'P 1'
#
loop_
_entity.id
_entity.type
_entity.pdbx_description
1 polymer ?
#
loop_
_entity_poly.entity_id
_entity_poly.type
_entity_poly.pdbx_seq_one_letter_code
_entity_poly.pdbx_strand_id
1 'polypeptide(L)'
;MKKIRKGDLVQVVTGADRGKQGRVIAIDVQKDRVRVEKVRMQKRHLKPGRRGATQGGIVEDEGFVEISNVMLVHPTDGKPSRVRIEERDGARVRVFARGGETVPEPAE
;
A
#
# COMPACT_ATOMS: atom_id res chain seq x y z
N MET A 1 -10.29 2.20 -13.28
CA MET A 1 -10.20 2.33 -11.81
C MET A 1 -9.11 1.41 -11.29
N LYS A 2 -8.31 1.89 -10.36
CA LYS A 2 -7.24 1.09 -9.75
C LYS A 2 -7.80 0.23 -8.63
N LYS A 3 -7.29 -0.99 -8.51
CA LYS A 3 -7.70 -1.91 -7.44
C LYS A 3 -7.10 -1.54 -6.08
N ILE A 4 -5.96 -0.84 -6.06
CA ILE A 4 -5.31 -0.37 -4.85
C ILE A 4 -5.18 1.14 -4.94
N ARG A 5 -5.51 1.84 -3.85
CA ARG A 5 -5.48 3.29 -3.77
C ARG A 5 -4.73 3.73 -2.52
N LYS A 6 -4.23 4.96 -2.54
CA LYS A 6 -3.58 5.57 -1.38
C LYS A 6 -4.55 5.58 -0.19
N GLY A 7 -4.07 5.15 0.96
CA GLY A 7 -4.87 5.05 2.18
C GLY A 7 -5.48 3.68 2.43
N ASP A 8 -5.43 2.77 1.46
CA ASP A 8 -5.93 1.40 1.66
C ASP A 8 -5.07 0.64 2.66
N LEU A 9 -5.72 -0.21 3.45
CA LEU A 9 -5.02 -1.17 4.29
C LEU A 9 -4.70 -2.41 3.46
N VAL A 10 -3.42 -2.73 3.33
CA VAL A 10 -2.96 -3.86 2.52
C VAL A 10 -2.06 -4.76 3.34
N GLN A 11 -1.90 -6.00 2.87
CA GLN A 11 -0.96 -6.95 3.44
C GLN A 11 0.02 -7.39 2.36
N VAL A 12 1.30 -7.45 2.72
CA VAL A 12 2.33 -8.00 1.84
C VAL A 12 2.17 -9.52 1.82
N VAL A 13 2.04 -10.09 0.63
CA VAL A 13 1.75 -11.52 0.49
C VAL A 13 2.95 -12.34 0.00
N THR A 14 4.03 -11.68 -0.37
CA THR A 14 5.24 -12.36 -0.83
C THR A 14 6.47 -11.52 -0.50
N GLY A 15 7.65 -12.15 -0.44
CA GLY A 15 8.90 -11.47 -0.19
C GLY A 15 9.29 -11.45 1.29
N ALA A 16 10.33 -10.64 1.60
CA ALA A 16 10.89 -10.58 2.94
C ALA A 16 9.91 -10.04 4.00
N ASP A 17 8.98 -9.18 3.59
CA ASP A 17 8.00 -8.57 4.49
C ASP A 17 6.64 -9.27 4.49
N ARG A 18 6.58 -10.49 3.97
CA ARG A 18 5.33 -11.26 3.90
C ARG A 18 4.63 -11.30 5.26
N GLY A 19 3.34 -11.00 5.24
CA GLY A 19 2.52 -10.98 6.43
C GLY A 19 2.37 -9.60 7.08
N LYS A 20 3.20 -8.63 6.73
CA LYS A 20 3.07 -7.28 7.29
C LYS A 20 1.88 -6.57 6.67
N GLN A 21 1.16 -5.83 7.49
CA GLN A 21 0.03 -5.01 7.06
C GLN A 21 0.35 -3.54 7.31
N GLY A 22 -0.18 -2.67 6.45
CA GLY A 22 -0.03 -1.23 6.62
C GLY A 22 -0.86 -0.48 5.61
N ARG A 23 -0.90 0.85 5.78
CA ARG A 23 -1.59 1.74 4.86
C ARG A 23 -0.70 2.10 3.69
N VAL A 24 -1.28 2.18 2.50
CA VAL A 24 -0.58 2.65 1.31
C VAL A 24 -0.38 4.16 1.44
N ILE A 25 0.87 4.60 1.41
CA ILE A 25 1.21 6.03 1.57
C ILE A 25 1.56 6.70 0.25
N ALA A 26 1.92 5.92 -0.78
CA ALA A 26 2.17 6.46 -2.11
C ALA A 26 2.02 5.36 -3.15
N ILE A 27 1.70 5.76 -4.37
CA ILE A 27 1.59 4.85 -5.51
C ILE A 27 2.36 5.44 -6.68
N ASP A 28 3.25 4.63 -7.26
CA ASP A 28 3.93 4.96 -8.51
C ASP A 28 3.19 4.22 -9.63
N VAL A 29 2.30 4.93 -10.29
CA VAL A 29 1.43 4.34 -11.32
C VAL A 29 2.23 3.85 -12.52
N GLN A 30 3.29 4.56 -12.88
CA GLN A 30 4.08 4.22 -14.06
C GLN A 30 4.85 2.92 -13.87
N LYS A 31 5.32 2.65 -12.66
CA LYS A 31 6.13 1.48 -12.36
C LYS A 31 5.36 0.38 -11.64
N ASP A 32 4.06 0.57 -11.41
CA ASP A 32 3.19 -0.38 -10.69
C ASP A 32 3.77 -0.78 -9.35
N ARG A 33 4.18 0.21 -8.58
CA ARG A 33 4.74 0.02 -7.25
C ARG A 33 4.00 0.85 -6.23
N VAL A 34 4.00 0.38 -4.98
CA VAL A 34 3.39 1.10 -3.87
C VAL A 34 4.38 1.21 -2.73
N ARG A 35 4.23 2.27 -1.95
CA ARG A 35 4.93 2.44 -0.68
C ARG A 35 3.92 2.20 0.41
N VAL A 36 4.23 1.28 1.31
CA VAL A 36 3.36 0.89 2.41
C VAL A 36 4.04 1.25 3.72
N GLU A 37 3.28 1.79 4.65
CA GLU A 37 3.78 2.21 5.95
C GLU A 37 4.51 1.06 6.64
N LYS A 38 5.75 1.32 7.07
CA LYS A 38 6.63 0.38 7.78
C LYS A 38 6.98 -0.90 7.02
N VAL A 39 6.77 -0.91 5.71
CA VAL A 39 7.14 -2.04 4.86
C VAL A 39 8.36 -1.67 4.03
N ARG A 40 9.26 -2.62 3.85
CA ARG A 40 10.52 -2.46 3.12
C ARG A 40 11.31 -1.25 3.60
N MET A 41 11.56 -1.23 4.90
CA MET A 41 12.32 -0.15 5.52
C MET A 41 13.74 -0.12 4.98
N GLN A 42 14.17 1.08 4.63
CA GLN A 42 15.51 1.34 4.11
C GLN A 42 16.20 2.38 4.99
N LYS A 43 17.49 2.19 5.21
CA LYS A 43 18.31 3.16 5.93
C LYS A 43 19.13 3.95 4.93
N ARG A 44 19.13 5.26 5.09
CA ARG A 44 19.91 6.15 4.24
C ARG A 44 20.81 7.01 5.10
N HIS A 45 22.05 7.18 4.62
CA HIS A 45 22.97 8.15 5.21
C HIS A 45 22.77 9.50 4.54
N LEU A 46 22.47 10.51 5.34
CA LEU A 46 22.35 11.89 4.86
C LEU A 46 23.63 12.65 5.18
N LYS A 47 24.14 13.39 4.19
CA LYS A 47 25.25 14.31 4.41
C LYS A 47 24.73 15.62 4.99
N PRO A 48 25.53 16.31 5.84
CA PRO A 48 25.12 17.61 6.36
C PRO A 48 24.75 18.59 5.26
N GLY A 49 23.69 19.38 5.48
CA GLY A 49 23.25 20.40 4.57
C GLY A 49 22.42 19.93 3.39
N ARG A 50 22.20 18.62 3.23
CA ARG A 50 21.38 18.08 2.15
C ARG A 50 19.96 17.80 2.61
N ARG A 51 18.98 18.10 1.73
CA ARG A 51 17.55 17.82 1.97
C ARG A 51 17.06 18.39 3.30
N GLY A 52 17.55 19.56 3.67
CA GLY A 52 17.17 20.17 4.93
C GLY A 52 17.85 19.58 6.15
N ALA A 53 18.72 18.60 5.98
CA ALA A 53 19.48 18.03 7.09
C ALA A 53 20.57 19.02 7.52
N THR A 54 20.63 19.33 8.80
CA THR A 54 21.69 20.20 9.36
C THR A 54 22.91 19.39 9.74
N GLN A 55 22.74 18.11 9.98
CA GLN A 55 23.81 17.19 10.35
C GLN A 55 23.64 15.89 9.57
N GLY A 56 24.74 15.19 9.33
CA GLY A 56 24.70 13.86 8.76
C GLY A 56 24.02 12.88 9.71
N GLY A 57 23.47 11.82 9.18
CA GLY A 57 22.79 10.83 10.00
C GLY A 57 22.24 9.68 9.17
N ILE A 58 21.52 8.81 9.85
CA ILE A 58 20.83 7.68 9.24
C ILE A 58 19.34 7.95 9.35
N VAL A 59 18.66 7.91 8.20
CA VAL A 59 17.21 8.06 8.13
C VAL A 59 16.60 6.76 7.65
N GLU A 60 15.53 6.32 8.31
CA GLU A 60 14.76 5.18 7.87
C GLU A 60 13.56 5.66 7.06
N ASP A 61 13.29 4.97 5.96
CA ASP A 61 12.24 5.35 5.03
C ASP A 61 11.68 4.08 4.39
N GLU A 62 10.42 4.14 4.02
CA GLU A 62 9.78 3.00 3.33
C GLU A 62 10.23 2.95 1.87
N GLY A 63 10.60 1.76 1.40
CA GLY A 63 10.86 1.53 -0.01
C GLY A 63 9.59 1.14 -0.75
N PHE A 64 9.63 1.19 -2.08
CA PHE A 64 8.52 0.73 -2.91
C PHE A 64 8.51 -0.78 -3.01
N VAL A 65 7.31 -1.36 -3.07
CA VAL A 65 7.09 -2.78 -3.35
C VAL A 65 6.19 -2.91 -4.58
N GLU A 66 6.34 -4.02 -5.30
CA GLU A 66 5.49 -4.27 -6.46
C GLU A 66 4.03 -4.37 -6.03
N ILE A 67 3.14 -3.80 -6.84
CA ILE A 67 1.70 -3.85 -6.56
C ILE A 67 1.19 -5.29 -6.49
N SER A 68 1.77 -6.18 -7.31
CA SER A 68 1.41 -7.60 -7.31
C SER A 68 1.77 -8.33 -6.02
N ASN A 69 2.61 -7.72 -5.18
CA ASN A 69 3.07 -8.33 -3.92
C ASN A 69 2.20 -7.95 -2.73
N VAL A 70 1.15 -7.17 -2.94
CA VAL A 70 0.25 -6.75 -1.86
C VAL A 70 -1.19 -7.05 -2.24
N MET A 71 -2.02 -7.25 -1.22
CA MET A 71 -3.46 -7.46 -1.38
C MET A 71 -4.20 -6.63 -0.34
N LEU A 72 -5.40 -6.19 -0.68
CA LEU A 72 -6.26 -5.49 0.27
C LEU A 72 -6.64 -6.42 1.42
N VAL A 73 -6.71 -5.86 2.62
CA VAL A 73 -7.13 -6.59 3.81
C VAL A 73 -8.65 -6.50 3.93
N HIS A 74 -9.31 -7.66 4.03
CA HIS A 74 -10.75 -7.72 4.23
C HIS A 74 -11.08 -7.29 5.66
N PRO A 75 -11.99 -6.32 5.86
CA PRO A 75 -12.22 -5.77 7.20
C PRO A 75 -12.87 -6.75 8.17
N THR A 76 -13.57 -7.76 7.68
CA THR A 76 -14.29 -8.70 8.53
C THR A 76 -13.35 -9.67 9.24
N ASP A 77 -12.34 -10.21 8.53
CA ASP A 77 -11.47 -11.23 9.10
C ASP A 77 -10.00 -10.82 9.19
N GLY A 78 -9.66 -9.62 8.70
CA GLY A 78 -8.29 -9.13 8.75
C GLY A 78 -7.32 -9.87 7.84
N LYS A 79 -7.81 -10.63 6.88
CA LYS A 79 -7.01 -11.43 5.96
C LYS A 79 -6.98 -10.81 4.58
N PRO A 80 -5.92 -11.06 3.79
CA PRO A 80 -5.87 -10.53 2.43
C PRO A 80 -6.97 -11.13 1.56
N SER A 81 -7.52 -10.32 0.68
CA SER A 81 -8.57 -10.72 -0.25
C SER A 81 -8.31 -10.11 -1.62
N ARG A 82 -8.70 -10.83 -2.66
CA ARG A 82 -8.72 -10.27 -4.01
C ARG A 82 -9.80 -9.22 -4.11
N VAL A 83 -9.60 -8.29 -5.03
CA VAL A 83 -10.54 -7.20 -5.32
C VAL A 83 -10.88 -7.25 -6.79
N ARG A 84 -12.15 -7.04 -7.12
CA ARG A 84 -12.59 -6.89 -8.50
C ARG A 84 -13.34 -5.57 -8.63
N ILE A 85 -13.48 -5.11 -9.86
CA ILE A 85 -14.23 -3.90 -10.17
C ILE A 85 -15.60 -4.33 -10.67
N GLU A 86 -16.66 -3.81 -10.06
CA GLU A 86 -18.03 -4.06 -10.48
C GLU A 86 -18.74 -2.74 -10.73
N GLU A 87 -19.77 -2.79 -11.56
CA GLU A 87 -20.65 -1.65 -11.75
C GLU A 87 -21.87 -1.81 -10.85
N ARG A 88 -22.12 -0.82 -10.00
CA ARG A 88 -23.27 -0.76 -9.11
C ARG A 88 -23.89 0.63 -9.19
N ASP A 89 -25.18 0.69 -9.40
CA ASP A 89 -25.94 1.96 -9.48
C ASP A 89 -25.32 2.94 -10.48
N GLY A 90 -24.82 2.43 -11.60
CA GLY A 90 -24.23 3.26 -12.64
C GLY A 90 -22.81 3.70 -12.39
N ALA A 91 -22.17 3.26 -11.32
CA ALA A 91 -20.79 3.63 -10.97
C ALA A 91 -19.93 2.39 -10.81
N ARG A 92 -18.64 2.51 -11.12
CA ARG A 92 -17.68 1.45 -10.86
C ARG A 92 -17.23 1.52 -9.42
N VAL A 93 -17.28 0.37 -8.75
CA VAL A 93 -16.84 0.25 -7.36
C VAL A 93 -15.91 -0.94 -7.21
N ARG A 94 -15.04 -0.86 -6.22
CA ARG A 94 -14.18 -1.99 -5.86
C ARG A 94 -14.95 -2.86 -4.88
N VAL A 95 -14.93 -4.17 -5.11
CA VAL A 95 -15.56 -5.13 -4.20
C VAL A 95 -14.56 -6.24 -3.86
N PHE A 96 -14.67 -6.76 -2.65
CA PHE A 96 -13.90 -7.93 -2.27
C PHE A 96 -14.45 -9.14 -3.00
N ALA A 97 -13.58 -9.92 -3.65
CA ALA A 97 -13.99 -11.13 -4.36
C ALA A 97 -14.59 -12.15 -3.39
N ARG A 98 -14.07 -12.19 -2.17
CA ARG A 98 -14.61 -13.03 -1.11
C ARG A 98 -15.69 -12.24 -0.36
N GLY A 99 -16.92 -12.69 -0.45
CA GLY A 99 -18.05 -12.07 0.22
C GLY A 99 -18.78 -10.98 -0.57
N GLY A 100 -18.12 -10.34 -1.53
CA GLY A 100 -18.77 -9.35 -2.40
C GLY A 100 -19.03 -7.98 -1.78
N GLU A 101 -18.49 -7.71 -0.59
CA GLU A 101 -18.67 -6.42 0.06
C GLU A 101 -17.89 -5.33 -0.70
N THR A 102 -18.45 -4.13 -0.72
CA THR A 102 -17.77 -2.97 -1.28
C THR A 102 -16.53 -2.64 -0.45
N VAL A 103 -15.41 -2.37 -1.12
CA VAL A 103 -14.20 -1.92 -0.44
C VAL A 103 -14.44 -0.51 0.08
N PRO A 104 -14.21 -0.24 1.38
CA PRO A 104 -14.37 1.11 1.91
C PRO A 104 -13.44 2.09 1.20
N GLU A 105 -13.92 3.32 1.00
CA GLU A 105 -13.07 4.37 0.47
C GLU A 105 -11.96 4.67 1.47
N PRO A 106 -10.69 4.78 1.01
CA PRO A 106 -9.62 5.05 1.93
C PRO A 106 -9.71 6.46 2.52
N ALA A 107 -9.38 6.55 3.80
CA ALA A 107 -9.23 7.83 4.45
C ALA A 107 -7.92 8.47 4.02
N GLU A 108 -7.97 9.71 3.61
CA GLU A 108 -6.78 10.47 3.22
C GLU A 108 -6.34 11.43 4.31
#